data_ae9169cbf000cdb10c790efd2f841987
#
_entry.id   ae9169cbf000cdb10c790efd2f841987
#
_cell.length_a   1.000
_cell.length_b   1.000
_cell.length_c   1.000
_cell.angle_alpha   90.00
_cell.angle_beta   90.00
_cell.angle_gamma   90.00
#
_symmetry.space_group_name_H-M   'P 1'
#
loop_
_entity.id
_entity.type
_entity.pdbx_description
1 polymer ?
#
loop_
_entity_poly.entity_id
_entity_poly.type
_entity_poly.pdbx_seq_one_letter_code
_entity_poly.pdbx_strand_id
1 'polypeptide(L)'
;SNLDSETENEEEPEAPKESLITREEKRKINYKYIGIAFKTYIIVEIENEIYLIDQHAAHERVLYEQIKENYKNHIQNNVQMMLIPEVFTLSYKETRFVKENMELFKNTGFDIEFFGDNTIKINGIPDLEYKVDRGHVFLDVLDEMLTNERSSLKDIEERFVATVACKAAVKAGMDLSRQEVENLISSLLGLKNPYTCPHGRPTTIKIDIIK
;
A
#
# COMPACT_ATOMS: atom_id res chain seq x y z
N SER A 1 -56.11 -20.09 -49.88
CA SER A 1 -56.03 -19.46 -48.55
C SER A 1 -54.68 -19.83 -47.92
N ASN A 2 -53.74 -18.92 -48.12
CA ASN A 2 -52.38 -18.97 -47.59
C ASN A 2 -52.36 -18.44 -46.17
N LEU A 3 -51.74 -19.13 -45.28
CA LEU A 3 -51.36 -18.66 -43.94
C LEU A 3 -49.83 -18.57 -43.95
N ASP A 4 -49.33 -17.32 -43.97
CA ASP A 4 -47.94 -16.97 -43.77
C ASP A 4 -47.66 -16.99 -42.26
N SER A 5 -46.67 -17.80 -41.89
CA SER A 5 -46.14 -17.86 -40.52
C SER A 5 -44.92 -16.94 -40.45
N GLU A 6 -45.06 -15.78 -39.81
CA GLU A 6 -43.96 -14.89 -39.44
C GLU A 6 -43.18 -15.54 -38.28
N THR A 7 -41.90 -15.82 -38.51
CA THR A 7 -40.95 -16.18 -37.47
C THR A 7 -40.31 -14.91 -36.93
N GLU A 8 -40.69 -14.56 -35.67
CA GLU A 8 -40.02 -13.53 -34.91
C GLU A 8 -38.61 -14.05 -34.52
N ASN A 9 -37.59 -13.30 -34.99
CA ASN A 9 -36.23 -13.46 -34.52
C ASN A 9 -36.11 -12.76 -33.14
N GLU A 10 -35.99 -13.52 -32.09
CA GLU A 10 -35.54 -13.01 -30.81
C GLU A 10 -34.04 -12.75 -30.87
N GLU A 11 -33.67 -11.46 -30.87
CA GLU A 11 -32.27 -11.03 -30.65
C GLU A 11 -31.93 -11.25 -29.17
N GLU A 12 -30.99 -12.20 -28.92
CA GLU A 12 -30.34 -12.31 -27.60
C GLU A 12 -29.56 -11.03 -27.28
N PRO A 13 -29.65 -10.51 -26.02
CA PRO A 13 -28.89 -9.34 -25.63
C PRO A 13 -27.39 -9.69 -25.53
N GLU A 14 -26.58 -9.04 -26.38
CA GLU A 14 -25.11 -9.11 -26.28
C GLU A 14 -24.65 -8.70 -24.87
N ALA A 15 -23.92 -9.61 -24.20
CA ALA A 15 -23.25 -9.34 -22.95
C ALA A 15 -22.25 -8.19 -23.13
N PRO A 16 -22.10 -7.29 -22.15
CA PRO A 16 -21.16 -6.18 -22.24
C PRO A 16 -19.73 -6.72 -22.34
N LYS A 17 -19.04 -6.34 -23.43
CA LYS A 17 -17.62 -6.63 -23.64
C LYS A 17 -16.84 -5.95 -22.50
N GLU A 18 -16.35 -6.75 -21.56
CA GLU A 18 -15.33 -6.31 -20.60
C GLU A 18 -14.16 -5.68 -21.37
N SER A 19 -13.97 -4.40 -21.18
CA SER A 19 -12.80 -3.70 -21.67
C SER A 19 -11.57 -4.33 -21.00
N LEU A 20 -10.81 -5.07 -21.78
CA LEU A 20 -9.48 -5.55 -21.42
C LEU A 20 -8.61 -4.33 -21.08
N ILE A 21 -8.58 -3.99 -19.80
CA ILE A 21 -7.57 -3.07 -19.27
C ILE A 21 -6.23 -3.76 -19.54
N THR A 22 -5.51 -3.25 -20.52
CA THR A 22 -4.14 -3.65 -20.83
C THR A 22 -3.32 -3.42 -19.58
N ARG A 23 -3.05 -4.48 -18.81
CA ARG A 23 -2.01 -4.47 -17.79
C ARG A 23 -0.72 -4.10 -18.51
N GLU A 24 -0.20 -2.89 -18.27
CA GLU A 24 1.16 -2.54 -18.66
C GLU A 24 2.05 -3.70 -18.21
N GLU A 25 2.74 -4.34 -19.13
CA GLU A 25 3.67 -5.43 -18.83
C GLU A 25 4.73 -4.87 -17.89
N LYS A 26 4.66 -5.26 -16.63
CA LYS A 26 5.69 -4.94 -15.64
C LYS A 26 7.00 -5.50 -16.18
N ARG A 27 7.96 -4.65 -16.49
CA ARG A 27 9.29 -5.05 -16.96
C ARG A 27 9.87 -6.02 -15.94
N LYS A 28 9.96 -7.29 -16.28
CA LYS A 28 10.66 -8.30 -15.46
C LYS A 28 12.15 -8.02 -15.55
N ILE A 29 12.67 -7.32 -14.56
CA ILE A 29 14.13 -7.17 -14.40
C ILE A 29 14.63 -8.50 -13.86
N ASN A 30 15.52 -9.14 -14.60
CA ASN A 30 16.18 -10.37 -14.14
C ASN A 30 17.22 -10.00 -13.09
N TYR A 31 17.10 -10.59 -11.92
CA TYR A 31 18.05 -10.42 -10.83
C TYR A 31 18.42 -11.79 -10.25
N LYS A 32 19.61 -11.86 -9.67
CA LYS A 32 20.06 -13.00 -8.89
C LYS A 32 20.17 -12.57 -7.43
N TYR A 33 19.37 -13.20 -6.59
CA TYR A 33 19.46 -12.98 -5.16
C TYR A 33 20.74 -13.64 -4.61
N ILE A 34 21.53 -12.87 -3.84
CA ILE A 34 22.79 -13.33 -3.23
C ILE A 34 22.56 -13.67 -1.76
N GLY A 35 21.90 -12.78 -1.00
CA GLY A 35 21.69 -12.97 0.43
C GLY A 35 21.18 -11.72 1.15
N ILE A 36 21.16 -11.78 2.47
CA ILE A 36 20.84 -10.64 3.35
C ILE A 36 22.01 -10.40 4.30
N ALA A 37 22.45 -9.15 4.39
CA ALA A 37 23.42 -8.70 5.36
C ALA A 37 22.73 -7.96 6.52
N PHE A 38 23.15 -8.25 7.76
CA PHE A 38 22.68 -7.59 8.99
C PHE A 38 21.16 -7.60 9.20
N LYS A 39 20.42 -8.55 8.59
CA LYS A 39 18.95 -8.59 8.57
C LYS A 39 18.29 -7.28 8.06
N THR A 40 19.02 -6.50 7.29
CA THR A 40 18.63 -5.15 6.86
C THR A 40 18.82 -4.96 5.37
N TYR A 41 19.93 -5.43 4.83
CA TYR A 41 20.32 -5.19 3.44
C TYR A 41 20.19 -6.46 2.60
N ILE A 42 19.29 -6.42 1.63
CA ILE A 42 19.16 -7.47 0.61
C ILE A 42 20.22 -7.23 -0.46
N ILE A 43 20.98 -8.26 -0.81
CA ILE A 43 22.05 -8.21 -1.81
C ILE A 43 21.56 -8.91 -3.06
N VAL A 44 21.57 -8.21 -4.19
CA VAL A 44 21.19 -8.74 -5.51
C VAL A 44 22.23 -8.40 -6.57
N GLU A 45 22.34 -9.27 -7.57
CA GLU A 45 23.13 -9.03 -8.79
C GLU A 45 22.14 -8.77 -9.93
N ILE A 46 22.32 -7.65 -10.64
CA ILE A 46 21.56 -7.25 -11.82
C ILE A 46 22.57 -6.85 -12.89
N GLU A 47 22.55 -7.48 -14.07
CA GLU A 47 23.43 -7.14 -15.20
C GLU A 47 24.91 -7.05 -14.85
N ASN A 48 25.43 -8.00 -14.04
CA ASN A 48 26.82 -8.05 -13.51
C ASN A 48 27.18 -6.90 -12.54
N GLU A 49 26.23 -6.22 -11.99
CA GLU A 49 26.39 -5.19 -10.96
C GLU A 49 25.77 -5.65 -9.64
N ILE A 50 26.36 -5.26 -8.52
CA ILE A 50 25.82 -5.59 -7.20
C ILE A 50 25.04 -4.39 -6.66
N TYR A 51 23.84 -4.69 -6.17
CA TYR A 51 22.98 -3.72 -5.51
C TYR A 51 22.70 -4.15 -4.07
N LEU A 52 22.80 -3.19 -3.16
CA LEU A 52 22.27 -3.30 -1.79
C LEU A 52 20.92 -2.63 -1.73
N ILE A 53 19.92 -3.37 -1.31
CA ILE A 53 18.56 -2.86 -1.13
C ILE A 53 18.29 -2.79 0.38
N ASP A 54 18.02 -1.58 0.90
CA ASP A 54 17.56 -1.41 2.28
C ASP A 54 16.14 -1.96 2.39
N GLN A 55 15.98 -3.04 3.16
CA GLN A 55 14.72 -3.77 3.33
C GLN A 55 13.59 -2.85 3.82
N HIS A 56 13.88 -1.99 4.80
CA HIS A 56 12.91 -1.09 5.38
C HIS A 56 12.49 0.01 4.39
N ALA A 57 13.47 0.71 3.80
CA ALA A 57 13.21 1.76 2.83
C ALA A 57 12.51 1.25 1.56
N ALA A 58 12.86 0.05 1.11
CA ALA A 58 12.21 -0.63 -0.02
C ALA A 58 10.73 -0.92 0.29
N HIS A 59 10.46 -1.41 1.50
CA HIS A 59 9.12 -1.72 1.96
C HIS A 59 8.25 -0.47 2.06
N GLU A 60 8.77 0.61 2.69
CA GLU A 60 8.10 1.91 2.72
C GLU A 60 7.74 2.39 1.31
N ARG A 61 8.66 2.24 0.35
CA ARG A 61 8.43 2.68 -1.03
C ARG A 61 7.35 1.86 -1.74
N VAL A 62 7.39 0.55 -1.62
CA VAL A 62 6.39 -0.33 -2.24
C VAL A 62 5.00 -0.05 -1.66
N LEU A 63 4.87 0.01 -0.33
CA LEU A 63 3.61 0.31 0.33
C LEU A 63 3.07 1.69 -0.03
N TYR A 64 3.94 2.70 -0.09
CA TYR A 64 3.54 4.04 -0.49
C TYR A 64 2.91 4.07 -1.88
N GLU A 65 3.52 3.41 -2.87
CA GLU A 65 2.96 3.37 -4.23
C GLU A 65 1.64 2.59 -4.27
N GLN A 66 1.52 1.48 -3.53
CA GLN A 66 0.29 0.70 -3.43
C GLN A 66 -0.84 1.52 -2.80
N ILE A 67 -0.60 2.13 -1.64
CA ILE A 67 -1.62 2.92 -0.94
C ILE A 67 -2.01 4.15 -1.77
N LYS A 68 -1.03 4.81 -2.40
CA LYS A 68 -1.27 5.97 -3.28
C LYS A 68 -2.10 5.63 -4.50
N GLU A 69 -1.87 4.48 -5.12
CA GLU A 69 -2.65 3.99 -6.26
C GLU A 69 -4.08 3.68 -5.82
N ASN A 70 -4.25 2.97 -4.70
CA ASN A 70 -5.56 2.64 -4.14
C ASN A 70 -6.36 3.89 -3.76
N TYR A 71 -5.70 4.85 -3.12
CA TYR A 71 -6.28 6.14 -2.76
C TYR A 71 -6.80 6.89 -3.99
N LYS A 72 -5.99 6.98 -5.06
CA LYS A 72 -6.37 7.67 -6.30
C LYS A 72 -7.52 7.00 -7.05
N ASN A 73 -7.57 5.68 -7.02
CA ASN A 73 -8.58 4.89 -7.72
C ASN A 73 -9.85 4.67 -6.90
N HIS A 74 -9.94 5.26 -5.69
CA HIS A 74 -11.05 5.06 -4.74
C HIS A 74 -11.38 3.57 -4.54
N ILE A 75 -10.36 2.72 -4.52
CA ILE A 75 -10.53 1.28 -4.34
C ILE A 75 -10.83 1.02 -2.85
N GLN A 76 -12.12 0.98 -2.51
CA GLN A 76 -12.59 0.71 -1.15
C GLN A 76 -12.35 -0.75 -0.68
N ASN A 77 -11.88 -1.62 -1.55
CA ASN A 77 -11.76 -3.06 -1.26
C ASN A 77 -10.41 -3.47 -0.63
N ASN A 78 -9.54 -2.51 -0.33
CA ASN A 78 -8.24 -2.79 0.29
C ASN A 78 -8.29 -2.70 1.82
N VAL A 79 -9.37 -3.20 2.40
CA VAL A 79 -9.54 -3.26 3.85
C VAL A 79 -9.38 -4.69 4.30
N GLN A 80 -8.42 -4.97 5.16
CA GLN A 80 -8.34 -6.22 5.88
C GLN A 80 -9.19 -6.13 7.14
N MET A 81 -10.34 -6.83 7.15
CA MET A 81 -11.21 -6.87 8.31
C MET A 81 -10.52 -7.57 9.49
N MET A 82 -10.67 -7.01 10.66
CA MET A 82 -10.14 -7.58 11.90
C MET A 82 -11.11 -8.61 12.46
N LEU A 83 -10.60 -9.77 12.88
CA LEU A 83 -11.42 -10.79 13.56
C LEU A 83 -12.04 -10.26 14.87
N ILE A 84 -11.27 -9.46 15.57
CA ILE A 84 -11.70 -8.77 16.80
C ILE A 84 -11.45 -7.30 16.57
N PRO A 85 -12.51 -6.48 16.44
CA PRO A 85 -12.36 -5.05 16.33
C PRO A 85 -11.66 -4.45 17.55
N GLU A 86 -10.85 -3.42 17.33
CA GLU A 86 -10.18 -2.69 18.40
C GLU A 86 -10.96 -1.42 18.74
N VAL A 87 -11.02 -1.10 20.04
CA VAL A 87 -11.74 0.06 20.55
C VAL A 87 -10.75 0.99 21.23
N PHE A 88 -10.75 2.27 20.82
CA PHE A 88 -9.89 3.30 21.38
C PHE A 88 -10.70 4.48 21.89
N THR A 89 -10.32 4.97 23.08
CA THR A 89 -10.81 6.25 23.59
C THR A 89 -9.81 7.34 23.22
N LEU A 90 -10.27 8.28 22.43
CA LEU A 90 -9.45 9.38 21.89
C LEU A 90 -9.56 10.63 22.73
N SER A 91 -8.53 11.48 22.73
CA SER A 91 -8.63 12.84 23.22
C SER A 91 -9.55 13.69 22.32
N TYR A 92 -9.94 14.87 22.78
CA TYR A 92 -10.74 15.80 21.97
C TYR A 92 -10.05 16.20 20.67
N LYS A 93 -8.74 16.43 20.70
CA LYS A 93 -7.94 16.79 19.52
C LYS A 93 -7.89 15.66 18.49
N GLU A 94 -7.65 14.44 18.95
CA GLU A 94 -7.64 13.23 18.09
C GLU A 94 -9.02 12.97 17.49
N THR A 95 -10.07 13.02 18.31
CA THR A 95 -11.45 12.83 17.85
C THR A 95 -11.82 13.84 16.75
N ARG A 96 -11.47 15.10 16.96
CA ARG A 96 -11.72 16.15 15.98
C ARG A 96 -10.97 15.88 14.67
N PHE A 97 -9.68 15.53 14.75
CA PHE A 97 -8.87 15.21 13.59
C PHE A 97 -9.46 14.04 12.79
N VAL A 98 -9.84 12.94 13.47
CA VAL A 98 -10.44 11.78 12.80
C VAL A 98 -11.76 12.16 12.13
N LYS A 99 -12.64 12.92 12.79
CA LYS A 99 -13.92 13.38 12.22
C LYS A 99 -13.73 14.27 10.99
N GLU A 100 -12.79 15.21 11.04
CA GLU A 100 -12.51 16.14 9.95
C GLU A 100 -11.82 15.46 8.75
N ASN A 101 -11.13 14.32 8.97
CA ASN A 101 -10.35 13.61 7.96
C ASN A 101 -10.82 12.17 7.72
N MET A 102 -12.08 11.84 8.01
CA MET A 102 -12.61 10.47 7.90
C MET A 102 -12.38 9.86 6.51
N GLU A 103 -12.52 10.67 5.46
CA GLU A 103 -12.30 10.21 4.08
C GLU A 103 -10.85 9.82 3.79
N LEU A 104 -9.86 10.47 4.43
CA LEU A 104 -8.46 10.05 4.32
C LEU A 104 -8.25 8.64 4.88
N PHE A 105 -8.80 8.38 6.07
CA PHE A 105 -8.72 7.06 6.68
C PHE A 105 -9.41 6.00 5.81
N LYS A 106 -10.64 6.27 5.37
CA LYS A 106 -11.42 5.35 4.55
C LYS A 106 -10.75 5.05 3.21
N ASN A 107 -10.27 6.06 2.51
CA ASN A 107 -9.63 5.90 1.20
C ASN A 107 -8.24 5.24 1.28
N THR A 108 -7.63 5.21 2.46
CA THR A 108 -6.37 4.48 2.70
C THR A 108 -6.59 3.07 3.25
N GLY A 109 -7.84 2.67 3.49
CA GLY A 109 -8.19 1.30 3.88
C GLY A 109 -8.46 1.09 5.37
N PHE A 110 -8.69 2.15 6.16
CA PHE A 110 -9.19 2.01 7.52
C PHE A 110 -10.71 1.96 7.51
N ASP A 111 -11.28 0.99 8.22
CA ASP A 111 -12.72 0.94 8.54
C ASP A 111 -12.92 1.33 10.00
N ILE A 112 -13.41 2.56 10.19
CA ILE A 112 -13.56 3.22 11.49
C ILE A 112 -15.03 3.57 11.73
N GLU A 113 -15.52 3.22 12.90
CA GLU A 113 -16.86 3.55 13.37
C GLU A 113 -16.77 4.34 14.69
N PHE A 114 -17.51 5.44 14.82
CA PHE A 114 -17.65 6.13 16.10
C PHE A 114 -18.62 5.39 17.01
N PHE A 115 -18.15 5.09 18.22
CA PHE A 115 -18.90 4.41 19.27
C PHE A 115 -19.00 5.32 20.50
N GLY A 116 -19.80 6.38 20.40
CA GLY A 116 -19.88 7.45 21.39
C GLY A 116 -19.16 8.72 20.95
N ASP A 117 -18.97 9.66 21.88
CA ASP A 117 -18.46 11.00 21.57
C ASP A 117 -16.98 11.01 21.20
N ASN A 118 -16.17 10.25 21.93
CA ASN A 118 -14.71 10.21 21.80
C ASN A 118 -14.15 8.78 21.72
N THR A 119 -15.00 7.80 21.48
CA THR A 119 -14.60 6.41 21.34
C THR A 119 -14.78 5.98 19.90
N ILE A 120 -13.79 5.33 19.34
CA ILE A 120 -13.85 4.72 18.01
C ILE A 120 -13.65 3.22 18.09
N LYS A 121 -14.23 2.55 17.11
CA LYS A 121 -14.05 1.14 16.87
C LYS A 121 -13.42 0.97 15.50
N ILE A 122 -12.31 0.26 15.41
CA ILE A 122 -11.63 -0.07 14.17
C ILE A 122 -12.02 -1.50 13.81
N ASN A 123 -12.76 -1.65 12.73
CA ASN A 123 -13.22 -2.93 12.19
C ASN A 123 -12.22 -3.50 11.18
N GLY A 124 -11.46 -2.62 10.51
CA GLY A 124 -10.51 -2.99 9.48
C GLY A 124 -9.38 -1.98 9.32
N ILE A 125 -8.28 -2.45 8.77
CA ILE A 125 -7.08 -1.68 8.48
C ILE A 125 -6.70 -1.87 7.01
N PRO A 126 -5.81 -1.02 6.45
CA PRO A 126 -5.30 -1.24 5.10
C PRO A 126 -4.83 -2.69 4.90
N ASP A 127 -5.25 -3.30 3.79
CA ASP A 127 -4.76 -4.63 3.41
C ASP A 127 -3.32 -4.50 2.89
N LEU A 128 -2.39 -4.92 3.74
CA LEU A 128 -0.97 -4.85 3.50
C LEU A 128 -0.46 -6.29 3.40
N GLU A 129 0.27 -6.59 2.35
CA GLU A 129 0.78 -7.95 2.05
C GLU A 129 1.63 -8.56 3.19
N TYR A 130 1.99 -7.75 4.20
CA TYR A 130 2.93 -8.13 5.25
C TYR A 130 2.28 -8.10 6.64
N LYS A 131 2.76 -8.99 7.52
CA LYS A 131 2.30 -9.05 8.92
C LYS A 131 2.81 -7.84 9.70
N VAL A 132 1.94 -6.88 9.90
CA VAL A 132 2.20 -5.69 10.73
C VAL A 132 1.46 -5.85 12.06
N ASP A 133 2.00 -5.27 13.13
CA ASP A 133 1.27 -5.10 14.39
C ASP A 133 0.14 -4.08 14.18
N ARG A 134 -1.05 -4.62 13.98
CA ARG A 134 -2.18 -3.92 13.35
C ARG A 134 -2.79 -2.84 14.22
N GLY A 135 -2.85 -3.05 15.53
CA GLY A 135 -3.48 -2.11 16.45
C GLY A 135 -2.70 -0.81 16.63
N HIS A 136 -1.38 -0.88 16.57
CA HIS A 136 -0.54 0.30 16.73
C HIS A 136 -0.48 1.21 15.50
N VAL A 137 -0.68 0.67 14.29
CA VAL A 137 -0.56 1.48 13.05
C VAL A 137 -1.51 2.68 13.06
N PHE A 138 -2.77 2.51 13.49
CA PHE A 138 -3.73 3.60 13.53
C PHE A 138 -3.29 4.71 14.51
N LEU A 139 -2.91 4.35 15.73
CA LEU A 139 -2.49 5.32 16.74
C LEU A 139 -1.19 6.02 16.33
N ASP A 140 -0.24 5.29 15.77
CA ASP A 140 1.03 5.82 15.27
C ASP A 140 0.82 6.82 14.12
N VAL A 141 -0.12 6.54 13.21
CA VAL A 141 -0.50 7.46 12.13
C VAL A 141 -1.15 8.71 12.70
N LEU A 142 -2.08 8.55 13.66
CA LEU A 142 -2.80 9.65 14.27
C LEU A 142 -1.84 10.59 15.01
N ASP A 143 -0.93 10.05 15.81
CA ASP A 143 0.08 10.81 16.55
C ASP A 143 1.00 11.62 15.60
N GLU A 144 1.54 10.96 14.56
CA GLU A 144 2.40 11.61 13.56
C GLU A 144 1.67 12.75 12.83
N MET A 145 0.41 12.53 12.47
CA MET A 145 -0.39 13.54 11.75
C MET A 145 -0.69 14.75 12.64
N LEU A 146 -0.93 14.53 13.94
CA LEU A 146 -1.22 15.59 14.89
C LEU A 146 0.01 16.39 15.32
N THR A 147 1.18 15.76 15.27
CA THR A 147 2.45 16.43 15.65
C THR A 147 2.92 17.40 14.57
N ASN A 148 2.60 17.14 13.29
CA ASN A 148 3.09 17.88 12.12
C ASN A 148 2.02 18.72 11.42
N GLU A 149 1.28 19.57 12.10
CA GLU A 149 0.06 20.26 11.63
C GLU A 149 0.24 21.31 10.48
N ARG A 150 1.46 21.57 9.97
CA ARG A 150 1.75 22.73 9.10
C ARG A 150 1.76 22.41 7.59
N SER A 151 0.73 21.81 7.00
CA SER A 151 0.73 21.58 5.56
C SER A 151 -0.57 21.98 4.86
N SER A 152 -0.49 22.29 3.55
CA SER A 152 -1.66 22.54 2.67
C SER A 152 -2.51 21.27 2.52
N LEU A 153 -3.75 21.38 2.03
CA LEU A 153 -4.63 20.22 1.84
C LEU A 153 -4.01 19.14 0.94
N LYS A 154 -3.34 19.51 -0.15
CA LYS A 154 -2.63 18.58 -1.03
C LYS A 154 -1.49 17.88 -0.30
N ASP A 155 -0.79 18.61 0.54
CA ASP A 155 0.31 18.07 1.35
C ASP A 155 -0.21 17.13 2.45
N ILE A 156 -1.45 17.31 2.95
CA ILE A 156 -2.02 16.46 4.00
C ILE A 156 -2.34 15.06 3.46
N GLU A 157 -2.91 14.94 2.26
CA GLU A 157 -3.19 13.65 1.63
C GLU A 157 -1.90 12.87 1.37
N GLU A 158 -0.94 13.51 0.70
CA GLU A 158 0.33 12.86 0.38
C GLU A 158 1.11 12.47 1.64
N ARG A 159 1.12 13.33 2.65
CA ARG A 159 1.72 13.06 3.94
C ARG A 159 1.01 11.93 4.68
N PHE A 160 -0.33 11.90 4.64
CA PHE A 160 -1.10 10.83 5.26
C PHE A 160 -0.76 9.46 4.65
N VAL A 161 -0.78 9.36 3.32
CA VAL A 161 -0.40 8.14 2.59
C VAL A 161 1.04 7.73 2.92
N ALA A 162 1.99 8.67 2.95
CA ALA A 162 3.38 8.39 3.30
C ALA A 162 3.51 7.91 4.75
N THR A 163 2.76 8.52 5.68
CA THR A 163 2.77 8.14 7.10
C THR A 163 2.20 6.73 7.28
N VAL A 164 1.06 6.41 6.64
CA VAL A 164 0.50 5.05 6.68
C VAL A 164 1.51 4.03 6.15
N ALA A 165 2.13 4.29 5.01
CA ALA A 165 3.14 3.41 4.43
C ALA A 165 4.33 3.20 5.37
N CYS A 166 4.82 4.27 6.00
CA CYS A 166 5.94 4.20 6.93
C CYS A 166 5.61 3.39 8.19
N LYS A 167 4.45 3.66 8.81
CA LYS A 167 4.05 2.97 10.05
C LYS A 167 3.68 1.50 9.81
N ALA A 168 3.25 1.19 8.60
CA ALA A 168 2.92 -0.16 8.16
C ALA A 168 4.11 -0.95 7.59
N ALA A 169 5.24 -0.29 7.29
CA ALA A 169 6.42 -0.97 6.76
C ALA A 169 7.08 -1.89 7.81
N VAL A 170 7.70 -2.95 7.31
CA VAL A 170 8.53 -3.85 8.12
C VAL A 170 9.62 -3.06 8.81
N LYS A 171 9.74 -3.21 10.13
CA LYS A 171 10.80 -2.53 10.90
C LYS A 171 12.17 -3.14 10.57
N ALA A 172 13.20 -2.30 10.65
CA ALA A 172 14.58 -2.75 10.45
C ALA A 172 14.93 -3.92 11.39
N GLY A 173 15.58 -4.96 10.85
CA GLY A 173 15.97 -6.14 11.61
C GLY A 173 14.90 -7.23 11.75
N MET A 174 13.73 -7.07 11.15
CA MET A 174 12.75 -8.16 11.05
C MET A 174 13.22 -9.21 10.03
N ASP A 175 13.03 -10.48 10.38
CA ASP A 175 13.33 -11.59 9.49
C ASP A 175 12.20 -11.75 8.47
N LEU A 176 12.51 -11.57 7.19
CA LEU A 176 11.62 -11.94 6.09
C LEU A 176 11.95 -13.36 5.60
N SER A 177 10.92 -14.11 5.28
CA SER A 177 11.07 -15.37 4.56
C SER A 177 11.62 -15.11 3.15
N ARG A 178 12.19 -16.13 2.54
CA ARG A 178 12.72 -16.04 1.17
C ARG A 178 11.66 -15.54 0.18
N GLN A 179 10.42 -16.01 0.30
CA GLN A 179 9.33 -15.62 -0.57
C GLN A 179 8.97 -14.14 -0.39
N GLU A 180 8.93 -13.66 0.85
CA GLU A 180 8.67 -12.23 1.13
C GLU A 180 9.77 -11.33 0.57
N VAL A 181 11.02 -11.75 0.65
CA VAL A 181 12.16 -11.03 0.04
C VAL A 181 12.02 -10.97 -1.48
N GLU A 182 11.72 -12.08 -2.14
CA GLU A 182 11.54 -12.14 -3.59
C GLU A 182 10.34 -11.28 -4.07
N ASN A 183 9.24 -11.30 -3.31
CA ASN A 183 8.09 -10.44 -3.57
C ASN A 183 8.46 -8.96 -3.44
N LEU A 184 9.19 -8.60 -2.38
CA LEU A 184 9.64 -7.22 -2.15
C LEU A 184 10.55 -6.72 -3.28
N ILE A 185 11.55 -7.51 -3.69
CA ILE A 185 12.43 -7.17 -4.80
C ILE A 185 11.63 -6.98 -6.10
N SER A 186 10.76 -7.92 -6.42
CA SER A 186 9.95 -7.88 -7.64
C SER A 186 9.01 -6.67 -7.66
N SER A 187 8.39 -6.36 -6.53
CA SER A 187 7.52 -5.18 -6.39
C SER A 187 8.31 -3.89 -6.53
N LEU A 188 9.45 -3.78 -5.84
CA LEU A 188 10.32 -2.60 -5.90
C LEU A 188 10.83 -2.32 -7.32
N LEU A 189 11.38 -3.35 -7.98
CA LEU A 189 11.94 -3.22 -9.34
C LEU A 189 10.85 -2.95 -10.39
N GLY A 190 9.59 -3.26 -10.10
CA GLY A 190 8.45 -2.92 -10.95
C GLY A 190 7.96 -1.47 -10.84
N LEU A 191 8.47 -0.69 -9.90
CA LEU A 191 8.08 0.71 -9.70
C LEU A 191 8.74 1.65 -10.72
N LYS A 192 8.10 2.77 -11.03
CA LYS A 192 8.68 3.83 -11.87
C LYS A 192 9.89 4.50 -11.22
N ASN A 193 9.87 4.64 -9.90
CA ASN A 193 10.99 5.17 -9.12
C ASN A 193 11.28 4.27 -7.92
N PRO A 194 12.15 3.27 -8.07
CA PRO A 194 12.50 2.35 -6.99
C PRO A 194 13.61 2.86 -6.07
N TYR A 195 14.20 4.04 -6.31
CA TYR A 195 15.50 4.44 -5.74
C TYR A 195 15.43 5.16 -4.40
N THR A 196 14.28 5.74 -4.05
CA THR A 196 14.11 6.51 -2.80
C THR A 196 12.79 6.18 -2.12
N CYS A 197 12.78 6.12 -0.78
CA CYS A 197 11.54 6.02 -0.01
C CYS A 197 10.80 7.38 0.02
N PRO A 198 9.55 7.46 0.51
CA PRO A 198 8.79 8.71 0.61
C PRO A 198 9.49 9.80 1.44
N HIS A 199 10.35 9.39 2.38
CA HIS A 199 11.13 10.30 3.24
C HIS A 199 12.49 10.71 2.65
N GLY A 200 12.78 10.33 1.38
CA GLY A 200 14.02 10.69 0.70
C GLY A 200 15.22 9.80 1.03
N ARG A 201 15.06 8.73 1.82
CA ARG A 201 16.15 7.77 2.06
C ARG A 201 16.36 6.89 0.83
N PRO A 202 17.61 6.60 0.42
CA PRO A 202 17.86 5.68 -0.68
C PRO A 202 17.35 4.27 -0.31
N THR A 203 16.61 3.66 -1.24
CA THR A 203 16.17 2.27 -1.12
C THR A 203 17.21 1.31 -1.66
N THR A 204 17.99 1.76 -2.64
CA THR A 204 18.93 0.93 -3.39
C THR A 204 20.24 1.66 -3.60
N ILE A 205 21.34 1.00 -3.29
CA ILE A 205 22.70 1.49 -3.49
C ILE A 205 23.42 0.53 -4.44
N LYS A 206 23.96 1.06 -5.53
CA LYS A 206 24.81 0.32 -6.44
C LYS A 206 26.24 0.26 -5.90
N ILE A 207 26.86 -0.91 -5.95
CA ILE A 207 28.28 -1.09 -5.61
C ILE A 207 29.06 -1.24 -6.90
N ASP A 208 29.93 -0.27 -7.19
CA ASP A 208 30.84 -0.35 -8.31
C ASP A 208 31.98 -1.31 -7.97
N ILE A 209 32.11 -2.38 -8.76
CA ILE A 209 33.25 -3.30 -8.68
C ILE A 209 34.37 -2.67 -9.49
N ILE A 210 35.38 -2.15 -8.81
CA ILE A 210 36.60 -1.69 -9.46
C ILE A 210 37.33 -2.94 -10.02
N LYS A 211 37.41 -3.02 -11.35
CA LYS A 211 38.19 -4.07 -12.06
C LYS A 211 39.65 -3.70 -12.10
#